data_8dd6eaeecf0a5a946687c4a56f9f3b43
#
_entry.id   8dd6eaeecf0a5a946687c4a56f9f3b43
#
_cell.length_a   1.000
_cell.length_b   1.000
_cell.length_c   1.000
_cell.angle_alpha   90.00
_cell.angle_beta   90.00
_cell.angle_gamma   90.00
#
_symmetry.space_group_name_H-M   'P 1'
#
loop_
_entity.id
_entity.type
_entity.pdbx_description
1 polymer ?
#
loop_
_entity_poly.entity_id
_entity_poly.type
_entity_poly.pdbx_seq_one_letter_code
_entity_poly.pdbx_strand_id
1 'polypeptide(L)'
;MKKALFAVSSLGLGHATRTLAVIKHFVNEYEITVISYGNALKFLQEELSEENVNFLEFEDYPKLERGDGFAYFYYLFTDLIKTNLVIRDEHKKIAPYEDEYSFIFSDGRYGIYSKKVPSFLLSHQISFMPPKWLRYFKFITDFSNYFYFKNFNKVFIPDYKEYNKSLAGKLSHTPLTHFFPHKYVGAISSYTKLHLREDIDYLFIISGYLEDKKDKFVAKLLEEAKKLDGKKVFILGNAGDTNVETIEESNITIFPAATKEFRNELFCRAKTIVSRTGYTTIMDLVELDKKAILFPTPNSTEQEYLAAYHKYKNYFVISEDEESINFNELKKKLEKTESLKPKNKTHEALEVIEHTINQA
;
A
#
# COMPACT_ATOMS: atom_id res chain seq x y z
N MET A 1 -4.58 -14.04 -27.78
CA MET A 1 -5.01 -13.11 -26.73
C MET A 1 -4.09 -11.91 -26.76
N LYS A 2 -4.55 -10.72 -26.47
CA LYS A 2 -3.68 -9.54 -26.33
C LYS A 2 -2.78 -9.72 -25.12
N LYS A 3 -1.56 -9.17 -25.14
CA LYS A 3 -0.63 -9.28 -24.00
C LYS A 3 -0.61 -7.99 -23.20
N ALA A 4 -0.47 -8.06 -21.89
CA ALA A 4 -0.30 -6.93 -21.00
C ALA A 4 0.87 -7.15 -20.03
N LEU A 5 1.64 -6.08 -19.76
CA LEU A 5 2.75 -6.12 -18.84
C LEU A 5 2.41 -5.35 -17.57
N PHE A 6 2.51 -6.01 -16.43
CA PHE A 6 2.35 -5.40 -15.11
C PHE A 6 3.69 -5.40 -14.38
N ALA A 7 4.12 -4.25 -13.89
CA ALA A 7 5.34 -4.10 -13.11
C ALA A 7 5.02 -3.60 -11.71
N VAL A 8 5.42 -4.35 -10.69
CA VAL A 8 5.02 -4.13 -9.31
C VAL A 8 6.24 -3.99 -8.41
N SER A 9 6.33 -2.88 -7.68
CA SER A 9 7.40 -2.66 -6.71
C SER A 9 7.29 -3.60 -5.52
N SER A 10 8.42 -4.06 -5.03
CA SER A 10 8.56 -4.90 -3.83
C SER A 10 8.89 -4.10 -2.57
N LEU A 11 8.87 -2.77 -2.63
CA LEU A 11 9.08 -1.89 -1.48
C LEU A 11 7.87 -1.92 -0.51
N GLY A 12 7.61 -3.11 0.02
CA GLY A 12 6.46 -3.47 0.85
C GLY A 12 5.35 -4.17 0.05
N LEU A 13 4.57 -5.02 0.74
CA LEU A 13 3.49 -5.79 0.12
C LEU A 13 2.30 -4.92 -0.35
N GLY A 14 2.23 -3.65 0.06
CA GLY A 14 1.14 -2.75 -0.30
C GLY A 14 0.98 -2.53 -1.81
N HIS A 15 2.08 -2.48 -2.57
CA HIS A 15 2.05 -2.42 -4.03
C HIS A 15 1.46 -3.71 -4.62
N ALA A 16 1.95 -4.86 -4.17
CA ALA A 16 1.49 -6.15 -4.66
C ALA A 16 0.00 -6.38 -4.35
N THR A 17 -0.45 -6.06 -3.13
CA THR A 17 -1.85 -6.28 -2.74
C THR A 17 -2.81 -5.41 -3.56
N ARG A 18 -2.55 -4.12 -3.75
CA ARG A 18 -3.44 -3.26 -4.52
C ARG A 18 -3.40 -3.56 -6.02
N THR A 19 -2.20 -3.86 -6.58
CA THR A 19 -2.07 -4.17 -8.00
C THR A 19 -2.65 -5.53 -8.34
N LEU A 20 -2.70 -6.48 -7.39
CA LEU A 20 -3.41 -7.75 -7.55
C LEU A 20 -4.86 -7.54 -7.97
N ALA A 21 -5.57 -6.55 -7.40
CA ALA A 21 -6.94 -6.24 -7.80
C ALA A 21 -7.01 -5.81 -9.28
N VAL A 22 -6.05 -5.01 -9.74
CA VAL A 22 -5.96 -4.57 -11.14
C VAL A 22 -5.63 -5.75 -12.05
N ILE A 23 -4.66 -6.60 -11.69
CA ILE A 23 -4.28 -7.78 -12.47
C ILE A 23 -5.49 -8.72 -12.63
N LYS A 24 -6.19 -9.06 -11.53
CA LYS A 24 -7.37 -9.94 -11.56
C LYS A 24 -8.52 -9.38 -12.41
N HIS A 25 -8.58 -8.08 -12.60
CA HIS A 25 -9.57 -7.45 -13.48
C HIS A 25 -9.27 -7.71 -14.97
N PHE A 26 -7.98 -7.79 -15.36
CA PHE A 26 -7.56 -7.96 -16.75
C PHE A 26 -7.19 -9.40 -17.15
N VAL A 27 -7.07 -10.33 -16.20
CA VAL A 27 -6.53 -11.68 -16.44
C VAL A 27 -7.35 -12.51 -17.44
N ASN A 28 -8.65 -12.26 -17.54
CA ASN A 28 -9.52 -12.98 -18.48
C ASN A 28 -9.43 -12.46 -19.93
N GLU A 29 -8.93 -11.25 -20.13
CA GLU A 29 -8.88 -10.60 -21.46
C GLU A 29 -7.47 -10.58 -22.04
N TYR A 30 -6.45 -10.61 -21.18
CA TYR A 30 -5.05 -10.48 -21.57
C TYR A 30 -4.20 -11.65 -21.06
N GLU A 31 -3.24 -12.06 -21.89
CA GLU A 31 -2.10 -12.84 -21.42
C GLU A 31 -1.18 -11.91 -20.63
N ILE A 32 -1.09 -12.12 -19.32
CA ILE A 32 -0.41 -11.18 -18.41
C ILE A 32 1.01 -11.65 -18.12
N THR A 33 1.96 -10.73 -18.20
CA THR A 33 3.30 -10.88 -17.66
C THR A 33 3.46 -9.93 -16.47
N VAL A 34 3.91 -10.47 -15.31
CA VAL A 34 4.14 -9.70 -14.10
C VAL A 34 5.64 -9.61 -13.81
N ILE A 35 6.16 -8.39 -13.68
CA ILE A 35 7.52 -8.11 -13.19
C ILE A 35 7.42 -7.70 -11.74
N SER A 36 8.17 -8.37 -10.84
CA SER A 36 8.31 -7.98 -9.45
C SER A 36 9.61 -8.54 -8.86
N TYR A 37 9.78 -8.49 -7.54
CA TYR A 37 10.96 -9.00 -6.83
C TYR A 37 10.63 -9.53 -5.45
N GLY A 38 11.39 -10.52 -4.98
CA GLY A 38 11.39 -10.99 -3.60
C GLY A 38 10.00 -11.37 -3.06
N ASN A 39 9.62 -10.89 -1.89
CA ASN A 39 8.36 -11.26 -1.22
C ASN A 39 7.11 -10.80 -1.99
N ALA A 40 7.17 -9.68 -2.71
CA ALA A 40 6.04 -9.24 -3.52
C ALA A 40 5.82 -10.17 -4.73
N LEU A 41 6.91 -10.65 -5.35
CA LEU A 41 6.83 -11.64 -6.43
C LEU A 41 6.24 -12.94 -5.93
N LYS A 42 6.73 -13.48 -4.82
CA LYS A 42 6.21 -14.72 -4.21
C LYS A 42 4.72 -14.60 -3.90
N PHE A 43 4.31 -13.49 -3.27
CA PHE A 43 2.90 -13.23 -2.98
C PHE A 43 2.05 -13.22 -4.26
N LEU A 44 2.49 -12.56 -5.33
CA LEU A 44 1.74 -12.52 -6.59
C LEU A 44 1.70 -13.88 -7.28
N GLN A 45 2.77 -14.68 -7.20
CA GLN A 45 2.80 -16.05 -7.72
C GLN A 45 1.81 -16.96 -6.97
N GLU A 46 1.71 -16.84 -5.65
CA GLU A 46 0.75 -17.59 -4.84
C GLU A 46 -0.70 -17.19 -5.17
N GLU A 47 -0.99 -15.89 -5.21
CA GLU A 47 -2.34 -15.34 -5.43
C GLU A 47 -2.87 -15.50 -6.86
N LEU A 48 -1.97 -15.72 -7.83
CA LEU A 48 -2.27 -15.90 -9.26
C LEU A 48 -1.91 -17.30 -9.75
N SER A 49 -1.72 -18.25 -8.83
CA SER A 49 -1.29 -19.62 -9.17
C SER A 49 -2.28 -20.39 -10.05
N GLU A 50 -3.56 -20.06 -9.99
CA GLU A 50 -4.62 -20.65 -10.82
C GLU A 50 -4.83 -19.90 -12.16
N GLU A 51 -4.12 -18.78 -12.36
CA GLU A 51 -4.26 -17.94 -13.54
C GLU A 51 -3.13 -18.16 -14.53
N ASN A 52 -3.39 -17.91 -15.81
CA ASN A 52 -2.35 -18.00 -16.85
C ASN A 52 -1.51 -16.71 -16.88
N VAL A 53 -0.59 -16.58 -15.91
CA VAL A 53 0.27 -15.39 -15.73
C VAL A 53 1.73 -15.80 -15.80
N ASN A 54 2.51 -15.09 -16.61
CA ASN A 54 3.96 -15.23 -16.67
C ASN A 54 4.63 -14.31 -15.65
N PHE A 55 5.73 -14.76 -15.03
CA PHE A 55 6.44 -13.99 -14.02
C PHE A 55 7.90 -13.77 -14.42
N LEU A 56 8.38 -12.53 -14.24
CA LEU A 56 9.77 -12.14 -14.44
C LEU A 56 10.29 -11.49 -13.15
N GLU A 57 11.49 -11.87 -12.73
CA GLU A 57 12.12 -11.30 -11.55
C GLU A 57 13.12 -10.21 -11.95
N PHE A 58 12.85 -8.96 -11.52
CA PHE A 58 13.74 -7.82 -11.67
C PHE A 58 14.00 -7.22 -10.31
N GLU A 59 15.28 -6.98 -9.97
CA GLU A 59 15.64 -6.29 -8.73
C GLU A 59 14.90 -4.96 -8.59
N ASP A 60 14.53 -4.63 -7.35
CA ASP A 60 13.82 -3.39 -7.04
C ASP A 60 14.77 -2.27 -6.61
N TYR A 61 14.22 -1.09 -6.40
CA TYR A 61 14.95 0.08 -5.98
C TYR A 61 15.48 -0.04 -4.55
N PRO A 62 16.61 0.61 -4.23
CA PRO A 62 17.08 0.67 -2.85
C PRO A 62 16.07 1.42 -1.97
N LYS A 63 15.96 1.00 -0.70
CA LYS A 63 15.12 1.71 0.28
C LYS A 63 15.74 3.07 0.59
N LEU A 64 14.98 4.14 0.36
CA LEU A 64 15.45 5.51 0.52
C LEU A 64 15.51 6.03 1.98
N GLU A 65 14.85 5.33 2.92
CA GLU A 65 14.76 5.74 4.32
C GLU A 65 15.82 5.02 5.17
N ARG A 66 17.05 5.55 5.21
CA ARG A 66 18.15 4.98 5.98
C ARG A 66 18.93 6.07 6.72
N GLY A 67 19.26 5.80 8.00
CA GLY A 67 20.14 6.63 8.81
C GLY A 67 19.50 7.92 9.34
N ASP A 68 20.21 8.60 10.22
CA ASP A 68 19.82 9.86 10.84
C ASP A 68 20.84 10.96 10.53
N GLY A 69 20.39 12.22 10.53
CA GLY A 69 21.27 13.38 10.39
C GLY A 69 22.06 13.42 9.09
N PHE A 70 23.40 13.57 9.17
CA PHE A 70 24.27 13.68 8.00
C PHE A 70 24.34 12.39 7.17
N ALA A 71 24.23 11.23 7.83
CA ALA A 71 24.17 9.93 7.17
C ALA A 71 22.95 9.82 6.25
N TYR A 72 21.82 10.41 6.62
CA TYR A 72 20.63 10.46 5.79
C TYR A 72 20.89 11.12 4.43
N PHE A 73 21.60 12.26 4.38
CA PHE A 73 21.94 12.91 3.11
C PHE A 73 22.86 12.05 2.23
N TYR A 74 23.86 11.43 2.85
CA TYR A 74 24.77 10.55 2.12
C TYR A 74 24.00 9.37 1.48
N TYR A 75 23.13 8.71 2.26
CA TYR A 75 22.33 7.62 1.75
C TYR A 75 21.28 8.09 0.73
N LEU A 76 20.60 9.21 0.97
CA LEU A 76 19.67 9.78 0.01
C LEU A 76 20.33 10.03 -1.34
N PHE A 77 21.51 10.63 -1.35
CA PHE A 77 22.24 10.92 -2.59
C PHE A 77 22.71 9.64 -3.30
N THR A 78 23.31 8.71 -2.58
CA THR A 78 23.79 7.44 -3.15
C THR A 78 22.62 6.56 -3.63
N ASP A 79 21.52 6.51 -2.91
CA ASP A 79 20.36 5.71 -3.26
C ASP A 79 19.58 6.34 -4.42
N LEU A 80 19.54 7.67 -4.56
CA LEU A 80 19.02 8.33 -5.76
C LEU A 80 19.83 7.97 -7.01
N ILE A 81 21.17 7.93 -6.93
CA ILE A 81 22.02 7.49 -8.04
C ILE A 81 21.71 6.02 -8.39
N LYS A 82 21.70 5.14 -7.40
CA LYS A 82 21.38 3.72 -7.60
C LYS A 82 19.99 3.53 -8.20
N THR A 83 18.98 4.24 -7.68
CA THR A 83 17.62 4.22 -8.21
C THR A 83 17.59 4.59 -9.69
N ASN A 84 18.30 5.66 -10.10
CA ASN A 84 18.37 6.04 -11.50
C ASN A 84 19.10 5.01 -12.37
N LEU A 85 20.09 4.31 -11.84
CA LEU A 85 20.76 3.21 -12.55
C LEU A 85 19.81 2.02 -12.75
N VAL A 86 19.07 1.63 -11.72
CA VAL A 86 18.06 0.55 -11.81
C VAL A 86 16.96 0.93 -12.79
N ILE A 87 16.42 2.16 -12.75
CA ILE A 87 15.41 2.66 -13.70
C ILE A 87 15.90 2.54 -15.16
N ARG A 88 17.15 2.89 -15.41
CA ARG A 88 17.74 2.76 -16.75
C ARG A 88 17.92 1.31 -17.17
N ASP A 89 18.32 0.45 -16.25
CA ASP A 89 18.50 -0.99 -16.49
C ASP A 89 17.15 -1.66 -16.79
N GLU A 90 16.12 -1.37 -15.99
CA GLU A 90 14.75 -1.83 -16.25
C GLU A 90 14.27 -1.47 -17.65
N HIS A 91 14.43 -0.19 -18.02
CA HIS A 91 14.00 0.29 -19.33
C HIS A 91 14.74 -0.40 -20.47
N LYS A 92 16.07 -0.63 -20.33
CA LYS A 92 16.87 -1.37 -21.31
C LYS A 92 16.43 -2.83 -21.45
N LYS A 93 16.08 -3.47 -20.34
CA LYS A 93 15.62 -4.87 -20.34
C LYS A 93 14.27 -5.05 -21.03
N ILE A 94 13.38 -4.05 -20.92
CA ILE A 94 12.03 -4.12 -21.51
C ILE A 94 12.00 -3.65 -22.97
N ALA A 95 12.83 -2.70 -23.35
CA ALA A 95 12.81 -2.09 -24.69
C ALA A 95 12.80 -3.07 -25.87
N PRO A 96 13.49 -4.24 -25.84
CA PRO A 96 13.44 -5.20 -26.92
C PRO A 96 12.08 -5.89 -27.10
N TYR A 97 11.27 -5.95 -26.04
CA TYR A 97 10.01 -6.71 -25.98
C TYR A 97 8.77 -5.83 -25.84
N GLU A 98 8.94 -4.49 -25.75
CA GLU A 98 7.84 -3.57 -25.49
C GLU A 98 6.71 -3.67 -26.51
N ASP A 99 7.03 -3.96 -27.78
CA ASP A 99 6.05 -4.08 -28.89
C ASP A 99 5.17 -5.34 -28.80
N GLU A 100 5.52 -6.30 -27.92
CA GLU A 100 4.72 -7.50 -27.70
C GLU A 100 3.46 -7.23 -26.88
N TYR A 101 3.44 -6.12 -26.14
CA TYR A 101 2.36 -5.80 -25.22
C TYR A 101 1.39 -4.77 -25.80
N SER A 102 0.12 -4.92 -25.48
CA SER A 102 -0.91 -3.94 -25.84
C SER A 102 -0.84 -2.70 -24.96
N PHE A 103 -0.43 -2.89 -23.71
CA PHE A 103 -0.14 -1.81 -22.77
C PHE A 103 0.82 -2.28 -21.65
N ILE A 104 1.40 -1.30 -20.97
CA ILE A 104 2.22 -1.49 -19.77
C ILE A 104 1.55 -0.79 -18.60
N PHE A 105 1.42 -1.49 -17.46
CA PHE A 105 0.91 -0.95 -16.21
C PHE A 105 1.96 -1.09 -15.11
N SER A 106 2.43 0.01 -14.57
CA SER A 106 3.47 0.02 -13.54
C SER A 106 2.94 0.54 -12.21
N ASP A 107 3.23 -0.14 -11.12
CA ASP A 107 3.00 0.34 -9.77
C ASP A 107 4.33 0.50 -9.02
N GLY A 108 4.80 1.75 -8.98
CA GLY A 108 6.04 2.11 -8.30
C GLY A 108 7.33 1.71 -9.02
N ARG A 109 7.30 1.17 -10.25
CA ARG A 109 8.50 0.84 -11.07
C ARG A 109 8.63 1.81 -12.23
N TYR A 110 9.46 2.84 -12.05
CA TYR A 110 9.55 3.99 -12.95
C TYR A 110 10.31 3.72 -14.25
N GLY A 111 11.08 2.61 -14.33
CA GLY A 111 11.82 2.21 -15.52
C GLY A 111 11.01 1.34 -16.50
N ILE A 112 9.87 0.81 -16.06
CA ILE A 112 9.04 -0.08 -16.87
C ILE A 112 7.96 0.74 -17.58
N TYR A 113 8.31 1.29 -18.74
CA TYR A 113 7.43 2.04 -19.65
C TYR A 113 7.90 1.86 -21.10
N SER A 114 7.05 2.18 -22.05
CA SER A 114 7.34 2.20 -23.48
C SER A 114 7.01 3.56 -24.08
N LYS A 115 7.65 3.86 -25.21
CA LYS A 115 7.28 4.99 -26.08
C LYS A 115 6.45 4.55 -27.30
N LYS A 116 6.31 3.24 -27.48
CA LYS A 116 5.64 2.64 -28.63
C LYS A 116 4.23 2.14 -28.27
N VAL A 117 4.06 1.66 -27.04
CA VAL A 117 2.77 1.19 -26.54
C VAL A 117 2.33 2.01 -25.33
N PRO A 118 1.01 2.16 -25.09
CA PRO A 118 0.50 2.91 -23.96
C PRO A 118 1.06 2.40 -22.63
N SER A 119 1.57 3.33 -21.82
CA SER A 119 2.16 3.03 -20.53
C SER A 119 1.50 3.84 -19.43
N PHE A 120 1.11 3.17 -18.34
CA PHE A 120 0.38 3.74 -17.22
C PHE A 120 1.13 3.52 -15.92
N LEU A 121 1.11 4.51 -15.04
CA LEU A 121 1.72 4.44 -13.71
C LEU A 121 0.63 4.55 -12.65
N LEU A 122 0.65 3.67 -11.66
CA LEU A 122 -0.14 3.80 -10.44
C LEU A 122 0.75 4.37 -9.33
N SER A 123 0.37 5.51 -8.76
CA SER A 123 1.10 6.10 -7.62
C SER A 123 0.21 7.00 -6.78
N HIS A 124 0.26 6.84 -5.46
CA HIS A 124 -0.35 7.77 -4.51
C HIS A 124 0.66 8.81 -3.99
N GLN A 125 1.95 8.50 -4.08
CA GLN A 125 3.03 9.40 -3.71
C GLN A 125 3.48 10.23 -4.91
N ILE A 126 2.67 11.19 -5.31
CA ILE A 126 3.04 12.16 -6.34
C ILE A 126 4.12 13.10 -5.81
N SER A 127 4.07 13.36 -4.50
CA SER A 127 5.05 14.17 -3.79
C SER A 127 5.50 13.45 -2.53
N PHE A 128 6.80 13.30 -2.34
CA PHE A 128 7.35 12.79 -1.09
C PHE A 128 7.27 13.82 0.02
N MET A 129 7.00 13.35 1.24
CA MET A 129 7.16 14.17 2.44
C MET A 129 8.55 13.91 3.04
N PRO A 130 9.51 14.79 2.83
CA PRO A 130 10.80 14.67 3.48
C PRO A 130 10.66 14.89 5.00
N PRO A 131 11.62 14.43 5.81
CA PRO A 131 11.67 14.73 7.24
C PRO A 131 11.47 16.22 7.52
N LYS A 132 10.95 16.59 8.70
CA LYS A 132 10.55 17.97 9.04
C LYS A 132 11.66 19.00 8.78
N TRP A 133 12.92 18.65 9.04
CA TRP A 133 14.08 19.51 8.85
C TRP A 133 14.52 19.68 7.37
N LEU A 134 14.01 18.81 6.44
CA LEU A 134 14.28 18.88 4.98
C LEU A 134 13.09 19.41 4.17
N ARG A 135 12.02 19.86 4.79
CA ARG A 135 10.81 20.33 4.08
C ARG A 135 11.06 21.41 3.04
N TYR A 136 12.06 22.25 3.26
CA TYR A 136 12.45 23.27 2.29
C TYR A 136 13.02 22.70 0.99
N PHE A 137 13.54 21.46 1.00
CA PHE A 137 14.10 20.78 -0.16
C PHE A 137 13.10 19.87 -0.89
N LYS A 138 11.83 19.89 -0.48
CA LYS A 138 10.75 19.11 -1.08
C LYS A 138 10.65 19.31 -2.60
N PHE A 139 10.94 20.51 -3.11
CA PHE A 139 10.92 20.81 -4.54
C PHE A 139 11.91 19.96 -5.36
N ILE A 140 13.01 19.51 -4.76
CA ILE A 140 13.99 18.63 -5.44
C ILE A 140 13.38 17.25 -5.69
N THR A 141 12.72 16.69 -4.68
CA THR A 141 12.05 15.38 -4.80
C THR A 141 10.85 15.47 -5.75
N ASP A 142 10.08 16.56 -5.69
CA ASP A 142 8.95 16.79 -6.60
C ASP A 142 9.45 16.92 -8.06
N PHE A 143 10.57 17.62 -8.29
CA PHE A 143 11.17 17.75 -9.61
C PHE A 143 11.68 16.40 -10.15
N SER A 144 12.30 15.57 -9.31
CA SER A 144 12.71 14.22 -9.69
C SER A 144 11.51 13.36 -10.09
N ASN A 145 10.42 13.43 -9.33
CA ASN A 145 9.20 12.68 -9.62
C ASN A 145 8.60 13.09 -10.98
N TYR A 146 8.61 14.38 -11.33
CA TYR A 146 8.16 14.84 -12.65
C TYR A 146 8.88 14.12 -13.80
N PHE A 147 10.21 13.93 -13.69
CA PHE A 147 10.98 13.24 -14.74
C PHE A 147 10.60 11.76 -14.87
N TYR A 148 10.15 11.12 -13.81
CA TYR A 148 9.66 9.75 -13.88
C TYR A 148 8.25 9.72 -14.47
N PHE A 149 7.35 10.56 -14.00
CA PHE A 149 5.93 10.53 -14.38
C PHE A 149 5.68 10.95 -15.83
N LYS A 150 6.45 11.87 -16.39
CA LYS A 150 6.33 12.33 -17.79
C LYS A 150 6.56 11.23 -18.83
N ASN A 151 7.13 10.09 -18.44
CA ASN A 151 7.37 8.97 -19.34
C ASN A 151 6.12 8.11 -19.56
N PHE A 152 5.08 8.30 -18.77
CA PHE A 152 3.85 7.54 -18.84
C PHE A 152 2.74 8.35 -19.56
N ASN A 153 1.91 7.65 -20.34
CA ASN A 153 0.76 8.26 -21.01
C ASN A 153 -0.23 8.82 -19.99
N LYS A 154 -0.39 8.14 -18.84
CA LYS A 154 -1.20 8.62 -17.73
C LYS A 154 -0.74 8.07 -16.40
N VAL A 155 -0.82 8.89 -15.35
CA VAL A 155 -0.60 8.48 -13.96
C VAL A 155 -1.97 8.31 -13.30
N PHE A 156 -2.29 7.09 -12.88
CA PHE A 156 -3.44 6.81 -12.03
C PHE A 156 -3.09 7.10 -10.58
N ILE A 157 -3.91 7.91 -9.95
CA ILE A 157 -3.75 8.27 -8.53
C ILE A 157 -4.85 7.54 -7.76
N PRO A 158 -4.52 6.51 -6.96
CA PRO A 158 -5.48 5.76 -6.17
C PRO A 158 -5.93 6.58 -4.94
N ASP A 159 -6.61 7.66 -5.20
CA ASP A 159 -7.17 8.61 -4.22
C ASP A 159 -8.38 9.33 -4.85
N TYR A 160 -9.11 10.09 -4.06
CA TYR A 160 -10.28 10.86 -4.51
C TYR A 160 -9.87 12.25 -5.01
N LYS A 161 -10.49 12.70 -6.11
CA LYS A 161 -10.20 13.99 -6.74
C LYS A 161 -10.46 15.17 -5.80
N GLU A 162 -11.53 15.08 -5.00
CA GLU A 162 -11.87 16.10 -4.04
C GLU A 162 -10.96 16.04 -2.81
N TYR A 163 -10.21 17.09 -2.55
CA TYR A 163 -9.24 17.15 -1.44
C TYR A 163 -9.86 16.85 -0.05
N ASN A 164 -11.10 17.23 0.16
CA ASN A 164 -11.79 16.95 1.42
C ASN A 164 -12.09 15.45 1.63
N LYS A 165 -12.12 14.67 0.56
CA LYS A 165 -12.27 13.20 0.60
C LYS A 165 -10.96 12.45 0.43
N SER A 166 -9.86 13.15 0.17
CA SER A 166 -8.56 12.52 -0.07
C SER A 166 -8.13 11.65 1.12
N LEU A 167 -7.51 10.53 0.79
CA LEU A 167 -6.89 9.60 1.74
C LEU A 167 -5.40 9.89 1.95
N ALA A 168 -4.74 10.43 0.93
CA ALA A 168 -3.31 10.71 0.93
C ALA A 168 -2.96 12.20 1.15
N GLY A 169 -3.96 13.09 1.11
CA GLY A 169 -3.76 14.53 1.33
C GLY A 169 -2.71 15.13 0.36
N LYS A 170 -1.70 15.80 0.90
CA LYS A 170 -0.64 16.46 0.11
C LYS A 170 0.32 15.49 -0.59
N LEU A 171 0.28 14.17 -0.30
CA LEU A 171 1.07 13.19 -1.04
C LEU A 171 0.54 13.03 -2.47
N SER A 172 -0.77 13.04 -2.64
CA SER A 172 -1.47 12.90 -3.93
C SER A 172 -1.90 14.24 -4.53
N HIS A 173 -2.30 15.20 -3.70
CA HIS A 173 -2.76 16.54 -4.11
C HIS A 173 -1.63 17.56 -4.02
N THR A 174 -0.95 17.76 -5.11
CA THR A 174 0.21 18.66 -5.25
C THR A 174 0.13 19.43 -6.57
N PRO A 175 0.65 20.66 -6.65
CA PRO A 175 0.75 21.39 -7.91
C PRO A 175 1.46 20.63 -9.03
N LEU A 176 2.31 19.65 -8.68
CA LEU A 176 3.01 18.81 -9.65
C LEU A 176 2.07 18.08 -10.60
N THR A 177 0.86 17.76 -10.18
CA THR A 177 -0.16 17.11 -11.03
C THR A 177 -0.52 17.92 -12.28
N HIS A 178 -0.32 19.24 -12.29
CA HIS A 178 -0.57 20.07 -13.46
C HIS A 178 0.42 19.84 -14.62
N PHE A 179 1.55 19.18 -14.37
CA PHE A 179 2.65 19.04 -15.34
C PHE A 179 2.68 17.69 -16.06
N PHE A 180 1.79 16.76 -15.73
CA PHE A 180 1.69 15.46 -16.42
C PHE A 180 0.23 14.96 -16.48
N PRO A 181 -0.13 14.13 -17.48
CA PRO A 181 -1.45 13.55 -17.58
C PRO A 181 -1.73 12.63 -16.38
N HIS A 182 -2.79 12.91 -15.64
CA HIS A 182 -3.16 12.10 -14.46
C HIS A 182 -4.68 11.89 -14.38
N LYS A 183 -5.06 10.90 -13.57
CA LYS A 183 -6.46 10.63 -13.24
C LYS A 183 -6.59 10.07 -11.83
N TYR A 184 -7.39 10.70 -10.98
CA TYR A 184 -7.80 10.14 -9.71
C TYR A 184 -8.80 9.03 -9.95
N VAL A 185 -8.57 7.85 -9.34
CA VAL A 185 -9.40 6.66 -9.58
C VAL A 185 -10.21 6.21 -8.37
N GLY A 186 -9.92 6.73 -7.18
CA GLY A 186 -10.50 6.26 -5.92
C GLY A 186 -9.62 5.25 -5.22
N ALA A 187 -10.11 4.66 -4.13
CA ALA A 187 -9.39 3.61 -3.41
C ALA A 187 -9.31 2.33 -4.23
N ILE A 188 -8.20 1.59 -4.09
CA ILE A 188 -8.01 0.27 -4.70
C ILE A 188 -7.61 -0.71 -3.61
N SER A 189 -8.43 -1.72 -3.39
CA SER A 189 -8.18 -2.80 -2.45
C SER A 189 -8.32 -4.16 -3.14
N SER A 190 -7.56 -5.15 -2.68
CA SER A 190 -7.77 -6.54 -3.09
C SER A 190 -8.82 -7.26 -2.24
N TYR A 191 -9.36 -6.60 -1.23
CA TYR A 191 -10.41 -7.14 -0.38
C TYR A 191 -11.80 -6.79 -0.90
N THR A 192 -12.76 -7.64 -0.54
CA THR A 192 -14.18 -7.50 -0.90
C THR A 192 -15.02 -7.55 0.37
N LYS A 193 -16.00 -6.68 0.49
CA LYS A 193 -16.90 -6.68 1.63
C LYS A 193 -17.78 -7.92 1.64
N LEU A 194 -17.60 -8.77 2.64
CA LEU A 194 -18.40 -9.96 2.91
C LEU A 194 -19.44 -9.64 3.98
N HIS A 195 -20.66 -10.11 3.79
CA HIS A 195 -21.74 -9.97 4.77
C HIS A 195 -21.64 -11.06 5.85
N LEU A 196 -20.68 -10.93 6.75
CA LEU A 196 -20.41 -11.85 7.84
C LEU A 196 -20.79 -11.23 9.19
N ARG A 197 -21.06 -12.09 10.17
CA ARG A 197 -21.29 -11.64 11.56
C ARG A 197 -19.99 -11.09 12.13
N GLU A 198 -20.03 -9.90 12.72
CA GLU A 198 -18.90 -9.32 13.44
C GLU A 198 -18.78 -9.94 14.83
N ASP A 199 -17.99 -11.03 14.91
CA ASP A 199 -17.75 -11.81 16.13
C ASP A 199 -16.33 -11.65 16.69
N ILE A 200 -15.47 -10.82 16.06
CA ILE A 200 -14.12 -10.47 16.50
C ILE A 200 -14.15 -9.03 17.01
N ASP A 201 -13.82 -8.81 18.28
CA ASP A 201 -13.85 -7.46 18.86
C ASP A 201 -12.67 -6.63 18.38
N TYR A 202 -11.47 -7.24 18.30
CA TYR A 202 -10.26 -6.58 17.82
C TYR A 202 -9.46 -7.49 16.89
N LEU A 203 -9.14 -6.99 15.69
CA LEU A 203 -8.22 -7.62 14.75
C LEU A 203 -6.95 -6.78 14.64
N PHE A 204 -5.84 -7.33 15.09
CA PHE A 204 -4.52 -6.74 15.01
C PHE A 204 -3.80 -7.23 13.75
N ILE A 205 -3.48 -6.32 12.83
CA ILE A 205 -2.78 -6.65 11.59
C ILE A 205 -1.47 -5.89 11.58
N ILE A 206 -0.39 -6.60 11.85
CA ILE A 206 0.94 -6.05 11.98
C ILE A 206 1.82 -6.72 10.94
N SER A 207 1.75 -6.19 9.73
CA SER A 207 2.67 -6.52 8.64
C SER A 207 3.77 -5.47 8.57
N GLY A 208 4.96 -5.85 8.14
CA GLY A 208 6.06 -4.93 7.96
C GLY A 208 7.39 -5.67 7.91
N TYR A 209 8.37 -5.07 7.24
CA TYR A 209 9.67 -5.66 6.95
C TYR A 209 10.79 -5.20 7.92
N LEU A 210 10.45 -4.39 8.94
CA LEU A 210 11.38 -3.98 10.00
C LEU A 210 11.19 -4.92 11.20
N GLU A 211 11.76 -6.11 11.13
CA GLU A 211 11.54 -7.20 12.10
C GLU A 211 11.78 -6.77 13.55
N ASP A 212 12.92 -6.18 13.87
CA ASP A 212 13.24 -5.79 15.26
C ASP A 212 12.25 -4.79 15.87
N LYS A 213 11.77 -3.82 15.07
CA LYS A 213 10.80 -2.82 15.53
C LYS A 213 9.39 -3.42 15.61
N LYS A 214 9.09 -4.37 14.71
CA LYS A 214 7.83 -5.09 14.67
C LYS A 214 7.65 -5.93 15.94
N ASP A 215 8.65 -6.71 16.33
CA ASP A 215 8.56 -7.62 17.46
C ASP A 215 8.31 -6.89 18.78
N LYS A 216 9.00 -5.77 19.02
CA LYS A 216 8.77 -4.92 20.19
C LYS A 216 7.33 -4.37 20.20
N PHE A 217 6.86 -3.90 19.07
CA PHE A 217 5.51 -3.35 18.95
C PHE A 217 4.44 -4.43 19.14
N VAL A 218 4.62 -5.63 18.55
CA VAL A 218 3.73 -6.78 18.74
C VAL A 218 3.69 -7.20 20.21
N ALA A 219 4.84 -7.31 20.88
CA ALA A 219 4.91 -7.65 22.31
C ALA A 219 4.12 -6.64 23.16
N LYS A 220 4.25 -5.33 22.86
CA LYS A 220 3.51 -4.28 23.55
C LYS A 220 2.00 -4.36 23.30
N LEU A 221 1.60 -4.58 22.04
CA LEU A 221 0.19 -4.77 21.69
C LEU A 221 -0.42 -5.99 22.37
N LEU A 222 0.32 -7.11 22.47
CA LEU A 222 -0.13 -8.31 23.17
C LEU A 222 -0.31 -8.07 24.66
N GLU A 223 0.63 -7.36 25.32
CA GLU A 223 0.53 -6.98 26.72
C GLU A 223 -0.75 -6.18 26.99
N GLU A 224 -1.03 -5.18 26.15
CA GLU A 224 -2.22 -4.35 26.29
C GLU A 224 -3.52 -5.06 25.89
N ALA A 225 -3.47 -5.94 24.86
CA ALA A 225 -4.60 -6.71 24.43
C ALA A 225 -5.09 -7.72 25.48
N LYS A 226 -4.21 -8.25 26.36
CA LYS A 226 -4.59 -9.09 27.49
C LYS A 226 -5.52 -8.39 28.48
N LYS A 227 -5.50 -7.06 28.54
CA LYS A 227 -6.33 -6.23 29.42
C LYS A 227 -7.70 -5.91 28.82
N LEU A 228 -7.92 -6.28 27.54
CA LEU A 228 -9.17 -6.02 26.84
C LEU A 228 -10.14 -7.21 26.95
N ASP A 229 -11.42 -6.89 27.07
CA ASP A 229 -12.49 -7.89 26.94
C ASP A 229 -12.73 -8.27 25.48
N GLY A 230 -13.39 -9.43 25.28
CA GLY A 230 -13.82 -9.90 23.98
C GLY A 230 -12.76 -10.72 23.22
N LYS A 231 -13.08 -11.06 21.98
CA LYS A 231 -12.24 -11.91 21.12
C LYS A 231 -11.22 -11.05 20.38
N LYS A 232 -9.95 -11.42 20.49
CA LYS A 232 -8.82 -10.77 19.85
C LYS A 232 -8.13 -11.72 18.89
N VAL A 233 -7.84 -11.23 17.68
CA VAL A 233 -7.10 -11.97 16.66
C VAL A 233 -5.90 -11.15 16.21
N PHE A 234 -4.74 -11.78 16.12
CA PHE A 234 -3.50 -11.18 15.61
C PHE A 234 -3.10 -11.85 14.30
N ILE A 235 -2.67 -11.07 13.32
CA ILE A 235 -2.01 -11.51 12.09
C ILE A 235 -0.66 -10.81 12.02
N LEU A 236 0.43 -11.58 12.06
CA LEU A 236 1.78 -11.04 12.16
C LEU A 236 2.48 -10.86 10.81
N GLY A 237 1.99 -11.49 9.73
CA GLY A 237 2.58 -11.39 8.40
C GLY A 237 3.96 -12.04 8.27
N ASN A 238 4.22 -13.09 9.07
CA ASN A 238 5.43 -13.90 9.01
C ASN A 238 5.24 -14.99 7.94
N ALA A 239 5.68 -14.72 6.72
CA ALA A 239 5.55 -15.69 5.63
C ALA A 239 6.28 -17.01 5.94
N GLY A 240 5.60 -18.14 5.72
CA GLY A 240 6.16 -19.48 5.92
C GLY A 240 6.00 -20.06 7.33
N ASP A 241 5.57 -19.28 8.31
CA ASP A 241 5.22 -19.80 9.64
C ASP A 241 3.71 -20.12 9.70
N THR A 242 3.37 -21.34 10.08
CA THR A 242 1.99 -21.84 10.17
C THR A 242 1.55 -22.14 11.61
N ASN A 243 2.38 -21.89 12.61
CA ASN A 243 2.10 -22.22 13.99
C ASN A 243 1.11 -21.24 14.62
N VAL A 244 -0.16 -21.61 14.66
CA VAL A 244 -1.20 -20.81 15.31
C VAL A 244 -1.10 -20.94 16.82
N GLU A 245 -1.01 -19.82 17.52
CA GLU A 245 -0.97 -19.76 18.97
C GLU A 245 -2.31 -19.26 19.52
N THR A 246 -2.76 -19.84 20.63
CA THR A 246 -3.97 -19.39 21.34
C THR A 246 -3.66 -19.16 22.80
N ILE A 247 -3.99 -17.98 23.33
CA ILE A 247 -3.90 -17.62 24.74
C ILE A 247 -5.33 -17.60 25.27
N GLU A 248 -5.80 -18.76 25.77
CA GLU A 248 -7.20 -18.98 26.17
C GLU A 248 -7.66 -18.01 27.27
N GLU A 249 -6.85 -17.80 28.31
CA GLU A 249 -7.18 -16.92 29.43
C GLU A 249 -7.53 -15.48 28.99
N SER A 250 -6.98 -15.04 27.87
CA SER A 250 -7.18 -13.69 27.34
C SER A 250 -8.02 -13.67 26.05
N ASN A 251 -8.52 -14.83 25.59
CA ASN A 251 -9.24 -14.97 24.32
C ASN A 251 -8.52 -14.32 23.14
N ILE A 252 -7.23 -14.63 22.99
CA ILE A 252 -6.34 -14.15 21.92
C ILE A 252 -5.93 -15.33 21.04
N THR A 253 -6.11 -15.20 19.74
CA THR A 253 -5.58 -16.12 18.72
C THR A 253 -4.58 -15.39 17.84
N ILE A 254 -3.40 -15.99 17.63
CA ILE A 254 -2.30 -15.42 16.86
C ILE A 254 -2.04 -16.28 15.64
N PHE A 255 -2.20 -15.69 14.45
CA PHE A 255 -1.83 -16.27 13.18
C PHE A 255 -0.51 -15.66 12.72
N PRO A 256 0.59 -16.42 12.61
CA PRO A 256 1.85 -15.89 12.09
C PRO A 256 1.69 -15.39 10.66
N ALA A 257 0.96 -16.13 9.83
CA ALA A 257 0.60 -15.76 8.47
C ALA A 257 -0.89 -16.06 8.20
N ALA A 258 -1.44 -15.47 7.18
CA ALA A 258 -2.81 -15.74 6.74
C ALA A 258 -2.90 -15.51 5.22
N THR A 259 -3.64 -16.38 4.51
CA THR A 259 -3.97 -16.17 3.10
C THR A 259 -4.78 -14.89 2.92
N LYS A 260 -4.84 -14.37 1.73
CA LYS A 260 -5.61 -13.16 1.43
C LYS A 260 -7.10 -13.36 1.75
N GLU A 261 -7.67 -14.50 1.34
CA GLU A 261 -9.08 -14.85 1.57
C GLU A 261 -9.39 -14.89 3.07
N PHE A 262 -8.54 -15.55 3.84
CA PHE A 262 -8.72 -15.63 5.30
C PHE A 262 -8.54 -14.27 5.97
N ARG A 263 -7.57 -13.46 5.53
CA ARG A 263 -7.46 -12.06 6.00
C ARG A 263 -8.70 -11.25 5.68
N ASN A 264 -9.23 -11.36 4.45
CA ASN A 264 -10.47 -10.67 4.06
C ASN A 264 -11.66 -11.07 4.96
N GLU A 265 -11.81 -12.37 5.23
CA GLU A 265 -12.82 -12.87 6.18
C GLU A 265 -12.65 -12.25 7.57
N LEU A 266 -11.43 -12.30 8.13
CA LEU A 266 -11.15 -11.75 9.45
C LEU A 266 -11.40 -10.24 9.53
N PHE A 267 -11.02 -9.48 8.49
CA PHE A 267 -11.36 -8.05 8.39
C PHE A 267 -12.87 -7.82 8.44
N CYS A 268 -13.64 -8.60 7.66
CA CYS A 268 -15.10 -8.46 7.61
C CYS A 268 -15.75 -8.82 8.95
N ARG A 269 -15.18 -9.80 9.68
CA ARG A 269 -15.68 -10.25 11.00
C ARG A 269 -15.26 -9.34 12.16
N ALA A 270 -14.31 -8.46 11.96
CA ALA A 270 -13.79 -7.61 13.02
C ALA A 270 -14.63 -6.34 13.21
N LYS A 271 -14.89 -5.95 14.47
CA LYS A 271 -15.51 -4.68 14.87
C LYS A 271 -14.51 -3.54 14.85
N THR A 272 -13.27 -3.80 15.29
CA THR A 272 -12.19 -2.81 15.35
C THR A 272 -10.93 -3.39 14.76
N ILE A 273 -10.32 -2.63 13.84
CA ILE A 273 -9.00 -2.97 13.27
C ILE A 273 -7.92 -2.19 14.01
N VAL A 274 -6.83 -2.85 14.34
CA VAL A 274 -5.60 -2.24 14.89
C VAL A 274 -4.45 -2.53 13.95
N SER A 275 -3.81 -1.49 13.41
CA SER A 275 -2.78 -1.67 12.39
C SER A 275 -1.80 -0.49 12.32
N ARG A 276 -0.82 -0.60 11.42
CA ARG A 276 0.04 0.51 11.02
C ARG A 276 -0.70 1.47 10.08
N THR A 277 -0.26 2.75 10.06
CA THR A 277 -0.84 3.79 9.21
C THR A 277 -0.31 3.69 7.77
N GLY A 278 -0.39 2.50 7.16
CA GLY A 278 0.00 2.29 5.77
C GLY A 278 -1.10 2.73 4.79
N TYR A 279 -0.72 3.31 3.65
CA TYR A 279 -1.70 3.80 2.68
C TYR A 279 -2.63 2.71 2.14
N THR A 280 -2.08 1.52 1.84
CA THR A 280 -2.90 0.38 1.41
C THR A 280 -3.88 -0.05 2.49
N THR A 281 -3.45 -0.10 3.77
CA THR A 281 -4.35 -0.39 4.89
C THR A 281 -5.49 0.63 4.96
N ILE A 282 -5.21 1.91 4.73
CA ILE A 282 -6.26 2.95 4.72
C ILE A 282 -7.26 2.69 3.59
N MET A 283 -6.80 2.32 2.39
CA MET A 283 -7.69 1.96 1.28
C MET A 283 -8.53 0.71 1.60
N ASP A 284 -7.95 -0.31 2.23
CA ASP A 284 -8.65 -1.53 2.66
C ASP A 284 -9.75 -1.22 3.69
N LEU A 285 -9.44 -0.35 4.67
CA LEU A 285 -10.43 0.10 5.66
C LEU A 285 -11.60 0.85 5.03
N VAL A 286 -11.31 1.66 4.02
CA VAL A 286 -12.33 2.40 3.25
C VAL A 286 -13.17 1.46 2.41
N GLU A 287 -12.55 0.48 1.72
CA GLU A 287 -13.25 -0.55 0.94
C GLU A 287 -14.23 -1.34 1.80
N LEU A 288 -13.79 -1.75 2.99
CA LEU A 288 -14.55 -2.60 3.89
C LEU A 288 -15.45 -1.83 4.87
N ASP A 289 -15.47 -0.49 4.82
CA ASP A 289 -16.19 0.38 5.77
C ASP A 289 -15.84 0.11 7.24
N LYS A 290 -14.55 -0.14 7.55
CA LYS A 290 -14.09 -0.50 8.88
C LYS A 290 -13.55 0.68 9.66
N LYS A 291 -13.81 0.70 10.97
CA LYS A 291 -13.19 1.60 11.93
C LYS A 291 -11.83 1.06 12.37
N ALA A 292 -10.87 1.94 12.63
CA ALA A 292 -9.53 1.52 13.00
C ALA A 292 -8.84 2.42 14.01
N ILE A 293 -7.94 1.79 14.77
CA ILE A 293 -6.92 2.43 15.59
C ILE A 293 -5.58 2.20 14.87
N LEU A 294 -4.93 3.27 14.46
CA LEU A 294 -3.75 3.21 13.61
C LEU A 294 -2.53 3.81 14.32
N PHE A 295 -1.40 3.16 14.13
CA PHE A 295 -0.10 3.54 14.70
C PHE A 295 0.89 3.80 13.56
N PRO A 296 1.50 4.99 13.44
CA PRO A 296 2.55 5.21 12.45
C PRO A 296 3.80 4.39 12.82
N THR A 297 4.48 3.84 11.81
CA THR A 297 5.81 3.25 12.04
C THR A 297 6.81 4.37 12.32
N PRO A 298 7.55 4.33 13.43
CA PRO A 298 8.55 5.35 13.75
C PRO A 298 9.59 5.51 12.65
N ASN A 299 9.89 6.76 12.28
CA ASN A 299 10.81 7.14 11.19
C ASN A 299 10.33 6.76 9.78
N SER A 300 9.04 6.43 9.61
CA SER A 300 8.43 6.36 8.28
C SER A 300 7.72 7.68 7.99
N THR A 301 8.34 8.51 7.14
CA THR A 301 7.87 9.87 6.85
C THR A 301 6.47 9.88 6.23
N GLU A 302 6.17 8.86 5.41
CA GLU A 302 4.84 8.66 4.84
C GLU A 302 3.81 8.35 5.92
N GLN A 303 4.08 7.34 6.77
CA GLN A 303 3.12 6.90 7.79
C GLN A 303 2.90 7.97 8.86
N GLU A 304 3.96 8.68 9.26
CA GLU A 304 3.85 9.83 10.19
C GLU A 304 2.99 10.95 9.58
N TYR A 305 3.17 11.23 8.28
CA TYR A 305 2.35 12.21 7.59
C TYR A 305 0.88 11.79 7.50
N LEU A 306 0.61 10.55 7.09
CA LEU A 306 -0.74 9.99 7.00
C LEU A 306 -1.42 9.97 8.37
N ALA A 307 -0.69 9.61 9.44
CA ALA A 307 -1.18 9.65 10.81
C ALA A 307 -1.65 11.06 11.19
N ALA A 308 -0.79 12.07 11.01
CA ALA A 308 -1.13 13.45 11.30
C ALA A 308 -2.34 13.96 10.47
N TYR A 309 -2.39 13.57 9.19
CA TYR A 309 -3.48 13.92 8.28
C TYR A 309 -4.82 13.30 8.72
N HIS A 310 -4.85 12.01 9.01
CA HIS A 310 -6.07 11.30 9.42
C HIS A 310 -6.51 11.63 10.84
N LYS A 311 -5.59 11.97 11.74
CA LYS A 311 -5.91 12.50 13.07
C LYS A 311 -6.74 13.79 12.97
N TYR A 312 -6.37 14.68 12.05
CA TYR A 312 -7.12 15.91 11.78
C TYR A 312 -8.50 15.63 11.15
N LYS A 313 -8.60 14.63 10.26
CA LYS A 313 -9.84 14.26 9.57
C LYS A 313 -10.85 13.51 10.43
N ASN A 314 -10.44 12.98 11.59
CA ASN A 314 -11.27 12.20 12.50
C ASN A 314 -11.97 10.96 11.89
N TYR A 315 -11.38 10.38 10.83
CA TYR A 315 -11.89 9.14 10.23
C TYR A 315 -11.39 7.89 10.96
N PHE A 316 -10.17 7.96 11.49
CA PHE A 316 -9.51 6.91 12.25
C PHE A 316 -8.96 7.47 13.56
N VAL A 317 -8.84 6.61 14.56
CA VAL A 317 -8.11 6.96 15.77
C VAL A 317 -6.62 6.75 15.53
N ILE A 318 -5.82 7.77 15.74
CA ILE A 318 -4.38 7.72 15.62
C ILE A 318 -3.75 7.74 17.01
N SER A 319 -2.87 6.76 17.27
CA SER A 319 -1.99 6.76 18.45
C SER A 319 -0.54 6.89 17.96
N GLU A 320 0.12 7.96 18.36
CA GLU A 320 1.53 8.23 18.01
C GLU A 320 2.50 7.66 19.07
N ASP A 321 1.98 7.31 20.24
CA ASP A 321 2.75 6.77 21.36
C ASP A 321 2.58 5.23 21.42
N GLU A 322 3.66 4.52 21.13
CA GLU A 322 3.72 3.05 21.19
C GLU A 322 4.08 2.56 22.60
N GLU A 323 4.66 3.39 23.44
CA GLU A 323 5.09 3.02 24.78
C GLU A 323 3.94 3.09 25.80
N SER A 324 2.99 4.01 25.57
CA SER A 324 1.87 4.28 26.49
C SER A 324 0.51 4.07 25.79
N ILE A 325 0.23 2.81 25.43
CA ILE A 325 -1.02 2.43 24.75
C ILE A 325 -2.13 2.26 25.78
N ASN A 326 -3.23 3.00 25.62
CA ASN A 326 -4.45 2.86 26.43
C ASN A 326 -5.66 2.56 25.53
N PHE A 327 -5.95 1.31 25.29
CA PHE A 327 -7.05 0.91 24.42
C PHE A 327 -8.42 1.35 24.92
N ASN A 328 -8.66 1.49 26.21
CA ASN A 328 -9.94 1.98 26.74
C ASN A 328 -10.19 3.43 26.32
N GLU A 329 -9.15 4.25 26.32
CA GLU A 329 -9.24 5.64 25.83
C GLU A 329 -9.38 5.68 24.31
N LEU A 330 -8.59 4.88 23.59
CA LEU A 330 -8.63 4.80 22.13
C LEU A 330 -9.99 4.31 21.63
N LYS A 331 -10.61 3.32 22.30
CA LYS A 331 -11.96 2.86 22.00
C LYS A 331 -13.01 3.96 22.15
N LYS A 332 -12.96 4.74 23.26
CA LYS A 332 -13.87 5.88 23.45
C LYS A 332 -13.72 6.95 22.36
N LYS A 333 -12.49 7.14 21.86
CA LYS A 333 -12.24 8.03 20.72
C LYS A 333 -12.83 7.41 19.43
N LEU A 334 -12.70 6.09 19.23
CA LEU A 334 -13.18 5.39 18.05
C LEU A 334 -14.71 5.47 17.91
N GLU A 335 -15.45 5.47 19.00
CA GLU A 335 -16.91 5.65 18.99
C GLU A 335 -17.34 7.01 18.42
N LYS A 336 -16.46 8.02 18.53
CA LYS A 336 -16.70 9.38 18.06
C LYS A 336 -16.20 9.64 16.64
N THR A 337 -15.52 8.68 16.02
CA THR A 337 -15.04 8.83 14.63
C THR A 337 -16.18 8.73 13.65
N GLU A 338 -16.08 9.50 12.56
CA GLU A 338 -16.98 9.41 11.42
C GLU A 338 -16.53 8.28 10.49
N SER A 339 -17.48 7.57 9.88
CA SER A 339 -17.16 6.60 8.84
C SER A 339 -16.94 7.32 7.51
N LEU A 340 -15.80 7.13 6.90
CA LEU A 340 -15.58 7.53 5.52
C LEU A 340 -16.29 6.53 4.60
N LYS A 341 -17.37 6.96 3.96
CA LYS A 341 -18.15 6.14 3.00
C LYS A 341 -18.11 6.81 1.61
N PRO A 342 -17.02 6.66 0.88
CA PRO A 342 -16.95 7.18 -0.47
C PRO A 342 -17.91 6.40 -1.39
N LYS A 343 -18.39 7.07 -2.43
CA LYS A 343 -19.23 6.43 -3.44
C LYS A 343 -18.42 5.50 -4.36
N ASN A 344 -17.19 5.89 -4.66
CA ASN A 344 -16.32 5.17 -5.58
C ASN A 344 -15.34 4.30 -4.76
N LYS A 345 -15.45 3.01 -4.91
CA LYS A 345 -14.61 1.98 -4.33
C LYS A 345 -13.81 1.28 -5.43
N THR A 346 -13.25 0.12 -5.12
CA THR A 346 -12.37 -0.61 -6.03
C THR A 346 -13.03 -0.93 -7.38
N HIS A 347 -14.28 -1.31 -7.40
CA HIS A 347 -14.99 -1.64 -8.65
C HIS A 347 -14.97 -0.45 -9.62
N GLU A 348 -15.42 0.72 -9.17
CA GLU A 348 -15.45 1.92 -9.98
C GLU A 348 -14.05 2.41 -10.35
N ALA A 349 -13.06 2.20 -9.47
CA ALA A 349 -11.66 2.51 -9.77
C ALA A 349 -11.13 1.65 -10.92
N LEU A 350 -11.45 0.36 -10.94
CA LEU A 350 -11.05 -0.58 -11.99
C LEU A 350 -11.73 -0.24 -13.33
N GLU A 351 -13.02 0.08 -13.33
CA GLU A 351 -13.73 0.54 -14.53
C GLU A 351 -13.10 1.82 -15.12
N VAL A 352 -12.72 2.77 -14.28
CA VAL A 352 -12.05 4.01 -14.71
C VAL A 352 -10.67 3.71 -15.31
N ILE A 353 -9.92 2.77 -14.74
CA ILE A 353 -8.62 2.34 -15.25
C ILE A 353 -8.79 1.67 -16.61
N GLU A 354 -9.66 0.66 -16.70
CA GLU A 354 -9.95 -0.07 -17.93
C GLU A 354 -10.41 0.84 -19.06
N HIS A 355 -11.41 1.69 -18.82
CA HIS A 355 -11.89 2.65 -19.81
C HIS A 355 -10.76 3.57 -20.30
N THR A 356 -9.85 3.98 -19.41
CA THR A 356 -8.73 4.85 -19.79
C THR A 356 -7.68 4.11 -20.62
N ILE A 357 -7.42 2.84 -20.30
CA ILE A 357 -6.50 1.97 -21.07
C ILE A 357 -7.06 1.72 -22.46
N ASN A 358 -8.35 1.41 -22.57
CA ASN A 358 -9.02 1.11 -23.83
C ASN A 358 -9.15 2.34 -24.78
N GLN A 359 -8.93 3.56 -24.28
CA GLN A 359 -8.93 4.79 -25.06
C GLN A 359 -7.54 5.22 -25.55
N ALA A 360 -6.47 4.59 -25.08
CA ALA A 360 -5.09 4.96 -25.38
C ALA A 360 -4.52 4.19 -26.57
#